data_104d8bfb403b899a52c45b12126ce81b
#
_entry.id   104d8bfb403b899a52c45b12126ce81b
#
_cell.length_a   1.000
_cell.length_b   1.000
_cell.length_c   1.000
_cell.angle_alpha   90.00
_cell.angle_beta   90.00
_cell.angle_gamma   90.00
#
_symmetry.space_group_name_H-M   'P 1'
#
loop_
_entity.id
_entity.type
_entity.pdbx_description
1 polymer ?
#
loop_
_entity_poly.entity_id
_entity_poly.type
_entity_poly.pdbx_seq_one_letter_code
_entity_poly.pdbx_strand_id
1 'polypeptide(L)'
;MPEIMKEISNTRKRSFPSFSKGTLAVLGSLILLVALIANHKTSLKAGAENTSLKNPLSEFAPCRFVLASSSGNDPIDAEIAQQQTLARRSSMSAPALERLGWTFVKKARLTFDPSYYNLAEQCAACMEATGAQGPDALLLRAHALQSLHRFKEAETVARQLTSTRQRPFDYGVLGDVLIDEGKVREGAAAYQNMIDLRPDLQSYARAAHVRWLTGDLNGAIELMKLAISGSSSNDGEAAAWAYTRLALYQLQQGATQQALQSTDAALTLQSNYAPAMLARGRILLALRRPPEAVVELEHAAKLNPLPEYQWALADALALTGNRERAREIESQIVERGGNEDPRGYSLYLATRGENTELAIQLAQQELTNRGDVFTHDALAWALAAAGRTTEAHPHVTQALSERTVDARLLLHAGIIAALNNDTTHAKQWLQEASLIQQMLWPSERTQLEAWRQKISTKLSHKE
;
A
#
# COMPACT_ATOMS: atom_id res chain seq x y z
N MET A 1 14.71 -15.23 14.50
CA MET A 1 14.10 -15.14 13.16
C MET A 1 14.07 -16.45 12.36
N PRO A 2 15.06 -17.36 12.38
CA PRO A 2 14.96 -18.61 11.59
C PRO A 2 13.83 -19.56 12.02
N GLU A 3 13.42 -19.54 13.28
CA GLU A 3 12.40 -20.47 13.80
C GLU A 3 10.95 -20.07 13.46
N ILE A 4 10.58 -18.81 13.62
CA ILE A 4 9.23 -18.32 13.30
C ILE A 4 8.93 -18.51 11.80
N MET A 5 9.93 -18.36 10.95
CA MET A 5 9.77 -18.46 9.50
C MET A 5 9.92 -19.91 8.96
N LYS A 6 10.49 -20.84 9.73
CA LYS A 6 10.46 -22.27 9.40
C LYS A 6 9.07 -22.91 9.59
N GLU A 7 8.29 -22.42 10.53
CA GLU A 7 6.93 -22.90 10.73
C GLU A 7 6.02 -22.61 9.54
N ILE A 8 6.16 -21.46 8.88
CA ILE A 8 5.39 -21.15 7.66
C ILE A 8 5.65 -22.16 6.53
N SER A 9 6.86 -22.72 6.46
CA SER A 9 7.22 -23.76 5.47
C SER A 9 6.62 -25.14 5.78
N ASN A 10 6.32 -25.45 7.05
CA ASN A 10 5.86 -26.77 7.47
C ASN A 10 4.34 -26.98 7.37
N THR A 11 3.54 -25.93 7.15
CA THR A 11 2.09 -26.06 6.92
C THR A 11 1.74 -26.76 5.60
N ARG A 12 2.75 -27.05 4.76
CA ARG A 12 2.59 -27.78 3.48
C ARG A 12 2.10 -29.24 3.60
N LYS A 13 1.99 -29.81 4.82
CA LYS A 13 1.63 -31.24 5.02
C LYS A 13 0.22 -31.48 5.57
N ARG A 14 -0.60 -30.45 5.75
CA ARG A 14 -2.01 -30.70 6.12
C ARG A 14 -2.88 -30.72 4.87
N SER A 15 -3.26 -31.95 4.49
CA SER A 15 -4.21 -32.25 3.42
C SER A 15 -5.54 -31.56 3.68
N PHE A 16 -6.08 -30.90 2.65
CA PHE A 16 -7.42 -30.35 2.65
C PHE A 16 -8.47 -31.48 2.85
N PRO A 17 -9.45 -31.31 3.74
CA PRO A 17 -10.59 -32.19 3.74
C PRO A 17 -11.45 -31.90 2.50
N SER A 18 -11.68 -32.94 1.70
CA SER A 18 -12.62 -32.90 0.59
C SER A 18 -14.05 -32.81 1.14
N PHE A 19 -14.74 -31.73 0.80
CA PHE A 19 -16.17 -31.63 1.06
C PHE A 19 -16.93 -32.54 0.07
N SER A 20 -17.52 -33.61 0.59
CA SER A 20 -18.48 -34.44 -0.12
C SER A 20 -19.81 -33.70 -0.23
N LYS A 21 -20.38 -33.78 -1.44
CA LYS A 21 -21.76 -33.36 -1.75
C LYS A 21 -22.74 -34.22 -0.93
N GLY A 22 -23.48 -33.59 -0.03
CA GLY A 22 -24.61 -34.19 0.68
C GLY A 22 -25.88 -33.41 0.37
N THR A 23 -26.77 -34.13 -0.25
CA THR A 23 -28.05 -33.87 -0.86
C THR A 23 -29.12 -33.31 0.10
N LEU A 24 -29.97 -32.42 -0.46
CA LEU A 24 -31.41 -32.15 -0.25
C LEU A 24 -32.24 -33.07 0.67
N ALA A 25 -33.13 -32.45 1.41
CA ALA A 25 -34.60 -32.71 1.50
C ALA A 25 -35.15 -31.96 2.72
N VAL A 26 -36.20 -31.27 2.72
CA VAL A 26 -37.58 -31.37 2.31
C VAL A 26 -38.50 -30.63 3.31
N LEU A 27 -39.46 -29.89 2.80
CA LEU A 27 -40.84 -29.60 3.30
C LEU A 27 -40.97 -28.91 4.67
N GLY A 28 -41.58 -27.77 4.80
CA GLY A 28 -42.95 -27.47 4.33
C GLY A 28 -43.89 -27.43 5.52
N SER A 29 -44.36 -26.26 5.91
CA SER A 29 -45.70 -26.12 6.50
C SER A 29 -46.19 -24.69 6.43
N LEU A 30 -47.17 -24.53 5.58
CA LEU A 30 -48.09 -23.41 5.42
C LEU A 30 -49.15 -23.49 6.52
N ILE A 31 -49.37 -22.48 7.32
CA ILE A 31 -50.72 -22.27 7.94
C ILE A 31 -51.05 -20.79 7.94
N LEU A 32 -52.12 -20.50 7.21
CA LEU A 32 -52.95 -19.29 7.22
C LEU A 32 -53.46 -18.97 8.63
N LEU A 33 -53.55 -17.69 8.95
CA LEU A 33 -54.71 -17.16 9.68
C LEU A 33 -55.09 -15.78 9.17
N VAL A 34 -56.32 -15.73 8.63
CA VAL A 34 -57.01 -14.57 8.07
C VAL A 34 -57.92 -13.97 9.11
N ALA A 35 -57.93 -12.63 9.14
CA ALA A 35 -59.00 -11.68 9.47
C ALA A 35 -59.59 -11.59 10.88
N LEU A 36 -59.59 -10.34 11.37
CA LEU A 36 -60.86 -9.73 11.79
C LEU A 36 -60.74 -8.20 11.73
N ILE A 37 -61.64 -7.65 10.91
CA ILE A 37 -61.90 -6.24 10.70
C ILE A 37 -62.80 -5.74 11.84
N ALA A 38 -62.49 -4.61 12.44
CA ALA A 38 -63.53 -3.77 13.10
C ALA A 38 -63.21 -2.28 12.90
N ASN A 39 -64.08 -1.63 12.15
CA ASN A 39 -64.21 -0.22 11.96
C ASN A 39 -64.31 0.55 13.28
N HIS A 40 -63.50 1.60 13.43
CA HIS A 40 -63.90 2.79 14.16
C HIS A 40 -63.44 4.04 13.42
N LYS A 41 -64.39 4.68 12.72
CA LYS A 41 -64.24 6.06 12.24
C LYS A 41 -64.34 7.00 13.44
N THR A 42 -63.26 7.70 13.74
CA THR A 42 -63.36 8.98 14.44
C THR A 42 -62.53 10.00 13.66
N SER A 43 -63.26 10.94 13.11
CA SER A 43 -62.80 12.14 12.45
C SER A 43 -61.94 12.96 13.42
N LEU A 44 -60.69 13.21 13.10
CA LEU A 44 -59.91 14.29 13.69
C LEU A 44 -59.25 15.05 12.55
N LYS A 45 -59.52 16.35 12.57
CA LYS A 45 -59.10 17.36 11.60
C LYS A 45 -57.56 17.34 11.40
N ALA A 46 -57.17 17.36 10.14
CA ALA A 46 -55.84 17.57 9.69
C ALA A 46 -55.33 18.96 10.06
N GLY A 47 -54.41 19.01 11.00
CA GLY A 47 -53.43 20.06 11.11
C GLY A 47 -52.16 19.53 10.49
N ALA A 48 -51.86 19.90 9.27
CA ALA A 48 -50.58 19.57 8.63
C ALA A 48 -49.48 20.46 9.21
N GLU A 49 -48.96 20.10 10.36
CA GLU A 49 -47.62 20.52 10.75
C GLU A 49 -46.61 19.59 10.08
N ASN A 50 -45.91 20.14 9.11
CA ASN A 50 -44.79 19.54 8.43
C ASN A 50 -43.59 19.50 9.39
N THR A 51 -43.68 18.69 10.43
CA THR A 51 -42.51 18.32 11.23
C THR A 51 -41.65 17.38 10.39
N SER A 52 -40.81 17.97 9.58
CA SER A 52 -39.56 17.33 9.14
C SER A 52 -38.93 16.73 10.40
N LEU A 53 -39.03 15.43 10.57
CA LEU A 53 -38.31 14.68 11.58
C LEU A 53 -36.81 14.95 11.34
N LYS A 54 -36.27 15.98 11.99
CA LYS A 54 -34.83 16.18 12.11
C LYS A 54 -34.29 14.92 12.78
N ASN A 55 -33.62 14.10 12.03
CA ASN A 55 -32.96 12.91 12.56
C ASN A 55 -31.89 13.41 13.55
N PRO A 56 -32.07 13.25 14.89
CA PRO A 56 -31.14 13.82 15.88
C PRO A 56 -29.69 13.36 15.69
N LEU A 57 -29.48 12.24 14.98
CA LEU A 57 -28.17 11.68 14.68
C LEU A 57 -27.43 12.45 13.57
N SER A 58 -28.12 13.29 12.78
CA SER A 58 -27.47 14.15 11.79
C SER A 58 -26.78 15.37 12.41
N GLU A 59 -26.94 15.61 13.71
CA GLU A 59 -26.30 16.72 14.42
C GLU A 59 -24.84 16.41 14.78
N PHE A 60 -24.42 15.13 14.79
CA PHE A 60 -23.01 14.77 14.99
C PHE A 60 -22.17 15.13 13.77
N ALA A 61 -21.13 15.94 13.96
CA ALA A 61 -20.29 16.43 12.86
C ALA A 61 -19.74 15.32 11.96
N PRO A 62 -19.20 14.17 12.47
CA PRO A 62 -18.73 13.06 11.64
C PRO A 62 -19.81 12.50 10.72
N CYS A 63 -21.04 12.32 11.21
CA CYS A 63 -22.14 11.77 10.45
C CYS A 63 -22.60 12.69 9.32
N ARG A 64 -22.51 14.01 9.50
CA ARG A 64 -22.83 14.99 8.45
C ARG A 64 -21.88 14.89 7.26
N PHE A 65 -20.58 14.73 7.51
CA PHE A 65 -19.58 14.62 6.45
C PHE A 65 -19.79 13.38 5.58
N VAL A 66 -19.94 12.21 6.21
CA VAL A 66 -20.08 10.94 5.48
C VAL A 66 -21.38 10.82 4.71
N LEU A 67 -22.38 11.61 5.06
CA LEU A 67 -23.67 11.63 4.38
C LEU A 67 -23.81 12.80 3.39
N ALA A 68 -22.82 13.67 3.24
CA ALA A 68 -22.83 14.69 2.20
C ALA A 68 -22.91 14.03 0.81
N SER A 69 -23.71 14.62 -0.08
CA SER A 69 -23.90 14.07 -1.43
C SER A 69 -22.58 14.02 -2.18
N SER A 70 -22.28 12.87 -2.77
CA SER A 70 -21.16 12.71 -3.71
C SER A 70 -21.54 13.35 -5.05
N SER A 71 -20.62 14.10 -5.64
CA SER A 71 -20.81 14.73 -6.97
C SER A 71 -20.19 13.94 -8.13
N GLY A 72 -19.62 12.75 -7.85
CA GLY A 72 -18.99 11.92 -8.87
C GLY A 72 -20.00 11.14 -9.72
N ASN A 73 -19.56 10.70 -10.92
CA ASN A 73 -20.38 9.97 -11.89
C ASN A 73 -19.88 8.52 -12.13
N ASP A 74 -18.88 8.08 -11.41
CA ASP A 74 -18.34 6.73 -11.53
C ASP A 74 -19.29 5.68 -10.90
N PRO A 75 -19.23 4.41 -11.31
CA PRO A 75 -20.03 3.34 -10.69
C PRO A 75 -19.88 3.27 -9.16
N ILE A 76 -18.70 3.56 -8.63
CA ILE A 76 -18.43 3.59 -7.19
C ILE A 76 -19.17 4.75 -6.50
N ASP A 77 -19.42 5.88 -7.18
CA ASP A 77 -20.22 6.99 -6.63
C ASP A 77 -21.68 6.60 -6.46
N ALA A 78 -22.23 5.82 -7.40
CA ALA A 78 -23.56 5.26 -7.27
C ALA A 78 -23.64 4.28 -6.08
N GLU A 79 -22.61 3.45 -5.86
CA GLU A 79 -22.51 2.56 -4.70
C GLU A 79 -22.46 3.39 -3.39
N ILE A 80 -21.67 4.46 -3.32
CA ILE A 80 -21.60 5.37 -2.17
C ILE A 80 -22.98 5.97 -1.89
N ALA A 81 -23.66 6.53 -2.91
CA ALA A 81 -24.97 7.13 -2.77
C ALA A 81 -26.04 6.12 -2.25
N GLN A 82 -25.95 4.88 -2.73
CA GLN A 82 -26.78 3.79 -2.23
C GLN A 82 -26.52 3.50 -0.75
N GLN A 83 -25.24 3.34 -0.35
CA GLN A 83 -24.88 3.10 1.06
C GLN A 83 -25.26 4.28 1.97
N GLN A 84 -25.08 5.52 1.51
CA GLN A 84 -25.55 6.70 2.23
C GLN A 84 -27.07 6.68 2.45
N THR A 85 -27.84 6.27 1.43
CA THR A 85 -29.29 6.13 1.52
C THR A 85 -29.68 5.05 2.53
N LEU A 86 -29.01 3.90 2.51
CA LEU A 86 -29.21 2.81 3.47
C LEU A 86 -28.88 3.27 4.90
N ALA A 87 -27.77 3.98 5.09
CA ALA A 87 -27.40 4.52 6.40
C ALA A 87 -28.46 5.47 6.96
N ARG A 88 -29.01 6.39 6.14
CA ARG A 88 -30.11 7.28 6.55
C ARG A 88 -31.37 6.50 6.93
N ARG A 89 -31.78 5.51 6.11
CA ARG A 89 -32.99 4.71 6.34
C ARG A 89 -32.89 3.82 7.56
N SER A 90 -31.70 3.35 7.91
CA SER A 90 -31.43 2.48 9.06
C SER A 90 -31.07 3.26 10.33
N SER A 91 -31.40 4.55 10.41
CA SER A 91 -31.07 5.41 11.55
C SER A 91 -29.59 5.35 11.95
N MET A 92 -28.70 5.37 10.95
CA MET A 92 -27.23 5.33 11.14
C MET A 92 -26.74 4.05 11.83
N SER A 93 -27.36 2.91 11.54
CA SER A 93 -26.94 1.65 12.15
C SER A 93 -25.44 1.35 11.84
N ALA A 94 -24.74 0.78 12.81
CA ALA A 94 -23.32 0.46 12.68
C ALA A 94 -22.98 -0.37 11.42
N PRO A 95 -23.73 -1.44 11.06
CA PRO A 95 -23.46 -2.18 9.83
C PRO A 95 -23.64 -1.37 8.54
N ALA A 96 -24.51 -0.35 8.53
CA ALA A 96 -24.67 0.50 7.36
C ALA A 96 -23.53 1.51 7.23
N LEU A 97 -23.09 2.10 8.33
CA LEU A 97 -21.94 3.01 8.39
C LEU A 97 -20.64 2.28 8.09
N GLU A 98 -20.46 1.06 8.58
CA GLU A 98 -19.32 0.21 8.27
C GLU A 98 -19.23 -0.06 6.76
N ARG A 99 -20.31 -0.50 6.13
CA ARG A 99 -20.32 -0.71 4.66
C ARG A 99 -20.01 0.56 3.89
N LEU A 100 -20.56 1.70 4.31
CA LEU A 100 -20.24 2.99 3.70
C LEU A 100 -18.75 3.32 3.84
N GLY A 101 -18.16 3.10 5.02
CA GLY A 101 -16.73 3.31 5.27
C GLY A 101 -15.85 2.46 4.35
N TRP A 102 -16.15 1.16 4.22
CA TRP A 102 -15.42 0.28 3.28
C TRP A 102 -15.64 0.65 1.82
N THR A 103 -16.79 1.23 1.46
CA THR A 103 -17.00 1.76 0.10
C THR A 103 -16.13 2.99 -0.16
N PHE A 104 -15.92 3.85 0.83
CA PHE A 104 -14.94 4.94 0.73
C PHE A 104 -13.50 4.41 0.61
N VAL A 105 -13.11 3.40 1.38
CA VAL A 105 -11.79 2.74 1.24
C VAL A 105 -11.62 2.20 -0.18
N LYS A 106 -12.63 1.54 -0.74
CA LYS A 106 -12.61 1.05 -2.12
C LYS A 106 -12.41 2.19 -3.12
N LYS A 107 -13.12 3.32 -2.94
CA LYS A 107 -12.95 4.49 -3.80
C LYS A 107 -11.56 5.10 -3.71
N ALA A 108 -11.01 5.26 -2.51
CA ALA A 108 -9.65 5.75 -2.31
C ALA A 108 -8.62 4.93 -3.11
N ARG A 109 -8.73 3.61 -3.09
CA ARG A 109 -7.85 2.70 -3.83
C ARG A 109 -8.01 2.79 -5.35
N LEU A 110 -9.25 2.98 -5.82
CA LEU A 110 -9.54 3.08 -7.26
C LEU A 110 -9.08 4.40 -7.86
N THR A 111 -9.16 5.48 -7.09
CA THR A 111 -8.87 6.85 -7.57
C THR A 111 -7.50 7.37 -7.13
N PHE A 112 -6.81 6.67 -6.23
CA PHE A 112 -5.58 7.12 -5.55
C PHE A 112 -5.75 8.45 -4.81
N ASP A 113 -6.99 8.79 -4.39
CA ASP A 113 -7.32 9.99 -3.63
C ASP A 113 -7.43 9.66 -2.13
N PRO A 114 -6.46 10.09 -1.31
CA PRO A 114 -6.44 9.79 0.13
C PRO A 114 -7.57 10.48 0.91
N SER A 115 -8.25 11.48 0.33
CA SER A 115 -9.37 12.16 0.99
C SER A 115 -10.52 11.20 1.35
N TYR A 116 -10.70 10.12 0.59
CA TYR A 116 -11.70 9.10 0.89
C TYR A 116 -11.35 8.24 2.12
N TYR A 117 -10.08 8.11 2.50
CA TYR A 117 -9.72 7.49 3.78
C TYR A 117 -10.12 8.37 4.96
N ASN A 118 -10.08 9.70 4.83
CA ASN A 118 -10.64 10.59 5.86
C ASN A 118 -12.15 10.36 6.02
N LEU A 119 -12.90 10.17 4.92
CA LEU A 119 -14.33 9.84 5.00
C LEU A 119 -14.57 8.47 5.64
N ALA A 120 -13.70 7.48 5.39
CA ALA A 120 -13.77 6.18 6.06
C ALA A 120 -13.52 6.30 7.58
N GLU A 121 -12.53 7.11 8.01
CA GLU A 121 -12.31 7.44 9.42
C GLU A 121 -13.54 8.13 10.04
N GLN A 122 -14.16 9.09 9.32
CA GLN A 122 -15.37 9.74 9.78
C GLN A 122 -16.57 8.78 9.89
N CYS A 123 -16.63 7.71 9.06
CA CYS A 123 -17.63 6.65 9.26
C CYS A 123 -17.42 5.92 10.60
N ALA A 124 -16.18 5.57 10.94
CA ALA A 124 -15.88 4.97 12.24
C ALA A 124 -16.21 5.90 13.40
N ALA A 125 -15.88 7.19 13.29
CA ALA A 125 -16.24 8.20 14.29
C ALA A 125 -17.77 8.40 14.42
N CYS A 126 -18.51 8.31 13.31
CA CYS A 126 -19.97 8.34 13.34
C CYS A 126 -20.54 7.08 14.02
N MET A 127 -19.99 5.89 13.79
CA MET A 127 -20.37 4.67 14.52
C MET A 127 -20.17 4.85 16.03
N GLU A 128 -19.03 5.37 16.46
CA GLU A 128 -18.73 5.63 17.87
C GLU A 128 -19.72 6.65 18.49
N ALA A 129 -20.00 7.75 17.78
CA ALA A 129 -20.91 8.79 18.21
C ALA A 129 -22.38 8.30 18.35
N THR A 130 -22.76 7.30 17.57
CA THR A 130 -24.08 6.64 17.64
C THR A 130 -24.14 5.48 18.64
N GLY A 131 -23.08 5.29 19.47
CA GLY A 131 -23.03 4.27 20.51
C GLY A 131 -22.49 2.92 20.08
N ALA A 132 -22.01 2.77 18.83
CA ALA A 132 -21.47 1.54 18.31
C ALA A 132 -19.93 1.51 18.40
N GLN A 133 -19.40 1.55 19.62
CA GLN A 133 -17.95 1.50 19.91
C GLN A 133 -17.40 0.06 19.85
N GLY A 134 -17.74 -0.67 18.78
CA GLY A 134 -17.38 -2.07 18.64
C GLY A 134 -16.13 -2.32 17.79
N PRO A 135 -15.70 -3.60 17.71
CA PRO A 135 -14.50 -3.98 16.95
C PRO A 135 -14.55 -3.62 15.46
N ASP A 136 -15.74 -3.48 14.86
CA ASP A 136 -15.88 -3.11 13.44
C ASP A 136 -15.54 -1.64 13.21
N ALA A 137 -15.90 -0.74 14.14
CA ALA A 137 -15.48 0.66 14.13
C ALA A 137 -13.96 0.77 14.31
N LEU A 138 -13.38 0.01 15.24
CA LEU A 138 -11.93 -0.02 15.47
C LEU A 138 -11.19 -0.52 14.22
N LEU A 139 -11.68 -1.58 13.55
CA LEU A 139 -11.05 -2.11 12.35
C LEU A 139 -11.04 -1.08 11.21
N LEU A 140 -12.19 -0.49 10.92
CA LEU A 140 -12.31 0.54 9.90
C LEU A 140 -11.40 1.74 10.20
N ARG A 141 -11.37 2.19 11.45
CA ARG A 141 -10.54 3.30 11.91
C ARG A 141 -9.06 3.00 11.80
N ALA A 142 -8.60 1.83 12.30
CA ALA A 142 -7.21 1.42 12.21
C ALA A 142 -6.74 1.36 10.75
N HIS A 143 -7.56 0.80 9.85
CA HIS A 143 -7.26 0.72 8.43
C HIS A 143 -7.19 2.11 7.76
N ALA A 144 -8.14 3.01 8.07
CA ALA A 144 -8.13 4.36 7.55
C ALA A 144 -6.91 5.15 8.04
N LEU A 145 -6.59 5.09 9.33
CA LEU A 145 -5.43 5.74 9.93
C LEU A 145 -4.10 5.24 9.32
N GLN A 146 -3.96 3.92 9.13
CA GLN A 146 -2.80 3.32 8.47
C GLN A 146 -2.65 3.86 7.04
N SER A 147 -3.74 3.92 6.28
CA SER A 147 -3.75 4.44 4.91
C SER A 147 -3.48 5.95 4.83
N LEU A 148 -3.73 6.70 5.90
CA LEU A 148 -3.42 8.13 6.05
C LEU A 148 -2.01 8.39 6.64
N HIS A 149 -1.19 7.36 6.78
CA HIS A 149 0.15 7.40 7.38
C HIS A 149 0.17 7.92 8.84
N ARG A 150 -0.94 7.79 9.57
CA ARG A 150 -1.06 8.10 10.99
C ARG A 150 -0.76 6.85 11.84
N PHE A 151 0.44 6.28 11.63
CA PHE A 151 0.77 4.92 12.09
C PHE A 151 0.71 4.76 13.60
N LYS A 152 1.17 5.71 14.40
CA LYS A 152 1.11 5.64 15.87
C LYS A 152 -0.31 5.57 16.42
N GLU A 153 -1.21 6.31 15.80
CA GLU A 153 -2.63 6.26 16.15
C GLU A 153 -3.26 4.94 15.68
N ALA A 154 -2.90 4.51 14.47
CA ALA A 154 -3.34 3.23 13.91
C ALA A 154 -2.88 2.05 14.78
N GLU A 155 -1.63 2.05 15.28
CA GLU A 155 -1.12 1.04 16.21
C GLU A 155 -1.94 0.95 17.49
N THR A 156 -2.22 2.11 18.11
CA THR A 156 -3.02 2.17 19.32
C THR A 156 -4.39 1.52 19.11
N VAL A 157 -5.08 1.87 18.03
CA VAL A 157 -6.40 1.34 17.69
C VAL A 157 -6.33 -0.14 17.30
N ALA A 158 -5.31 -0.57 16.53
CA ALA A 158 -5.15 -1.96 16.12
C ALA A 158 -4.81 -2.89 17.30
N ARG A 159 -4.01 -2.43 18.28
CA ARG A 159 -3.75 -3.18 19.52
C ARG A 159 -5.01 -3.29 20.38
N GLN A 160 -5.79 -2.23 20.49
CA GLN A 160 -7.10 -2.28 21.17
C GLN A 160 -8.02 -3.28 20.46
N LEU A 161 -8.08 -3.27 19.12
CA LEU A 161 -8.88 -4.19 18.34
C LEU A 161 -8.49 -5.65 18.60
N THR A 162 -7.20 -5.99 18.51
CA THR A 162 -6.72 -7.36 18.73
C THR A 162 -6.84 -7.84 20.16
N SER A 163 -6.95 -6.93 21.14
CA SER A 163 -7.24 -7.29 22.54
C SER A 163 -8.73 -7.63 22.77
N THR A 164 -9.63 -7.10 21.94
CA THR A 164 -11.08 -7.29 22.08
C THR A 164 -11.64 -8.34 21.11
N ARG A 165 -11.02 -8.48 19.93
CA ARG A 165 -11.41 -9.43 18.89
C ARG A 165 -10.16 -9.96 18.21
N GLN A 166 -10.20 -11.25 17.85
CA GLN A 166 -9.04 -11.94 17.25
C GLN A 166 -9.45 -12.61 15.93
N ARG A 167 -9.81 -11.78 14.94
CA ARG A 167 -10.08 -12.24 13.58
C ARG A 167 -8.85 -12.06 12.68
N PRO A 168 -8.74 -12.81 11.57
CA PRO A 168 -7.57 -12.74 10.69
C PRO A 168 -7.23 -11.30 10.25
N PHE A 169 -8.24 -10.52 9.87
CA PHE A 169 -8.02 -9.17 9.36
C PHE A 169 -7.62 -8.16 10.44
N ASP A 170 -7.97 -8.41 11.71
CA ASP A 170 -7.55 -7.60 12.85
C ASP A 170 -6.02 -7.69 13.03
N TYR A 171 -5.47 -8.91 12.93
CA TYR A 171 -4.02 -9.12 12.93
C TYR A 171 -3.34 -8.62 11.65
N GLY A 172 -4.04 -8.66 10.50
CA GLY A 172 -3.54 -8.10 9.25
C GLY A 172 -3.26 -6.60 9.37
N VAL A 173 -4.22 -5.82 9.86
CA VAL A 173 -4.06 -4.38 10.07
C VAL A 173 -3.00 -4.07 11.12
N LEU A 174 -2.96 -4.81 12.24
CA LEU A 174 -1.90 -4.64 13.23
C LEU A 174 -0.52 -4.90 12.63
N GLY A 175 -0.38 -5.96 11.84
CA GLY A 175 0.88 -6.29 11.18
C GLY A 175 1.29 -5.23 10.16
N ASP A 176 0.35 -4.72 9.35
CA ASP A 176 0.61 -3.66 8.35
C ASP A 176 1.19 -2.41 9.04
N VAL A 177 0.56 -1.95 10.11
CA VAL A 177 1.01 -0.79 10.89
C VAL A 177 2.40 -1.01 11.51
N LEU A 178 2.62 -2.17 12.11
CA LEU A 178 3.91 -2.50 12.75
C LEU A 178 5.07 -2.57 11.74
N ILE A 179 4.81 -3.09 10.53
CA ILE A 179 5.81 -3.09 9.45
C ILE A 179 6.13 -1.66 9.02
N ASP A 180 5.11 -0.81 8.84
CA ASP A 180 5.30 0.60 8.47
C ASP A 180 6.06 1.40 9.54
N GLU A 181 5.94 1.03 10.81
CA GLU A 181 6.72 1.62 11.91
C GLU A 181 8.14 1.02 12.08
N GLY A 182 8.54 0.07 11.23
CA GLY A 182 9.83 -0.62 11.33
C GLY A 182 9.89 -1.70 12.41
N LYS A 183 8.78 -2.06 13.03
CA LYS A 183 8.66 -3.10 14.06
C LYS A 183 8.48 -4.48 13.39
N VAL A 184 9.42 -4.85 12.51
CA VAL A 184 9.30 -5.99 11.57
C VAL A 184 9.03 -7.31 12.31
N ARG A 185 9.68 -7.55 13.46
CA ARG A 185 9.48 -8.78 14.23
C ARG A 185 8.06 -8.90 14.79
N GLU A 186 7.51 -7.80 15.33
CA GLU A 186 6.16 -7.80 15.86
C GLU A 186 5.12 -7.90 14.74
N GLY A 187 5.34 -7.20 13.61
CA GLY A 187 4.51 -7.31 12.42
C GLY A 187 4.48 -8.73 11.85
N ALA A 188 5.64 -9.40 11.79
CA ALA A 188 5.71 -10.80 11.36
C ALA A 188 4.93 -11.74 12.30
N ALA A 189 4.96 -11.51 13.62
CA ALA A 189 4.17 -12.29 14.57
C ALA A 189 2.66 -12.06 14.39
N ALA A 190 2.23 -10.82 14.13
CA ALA A 190 0.84 -10.52 13.83
C ALA A 190 0.38 -11.23 12.53
N TYR A 191 1.20 -11.23 11.48
CA TYR A 191 0.89 -11.96 10.24
C TYR A 191 0.88 -13.49 10.42
N GLN A 192 1.71 -14.03 11.33
CA GLN A 192 1.64 -15.44 11.67
C GLN A 192 0.27 -15.78 12.29
N ASN A 193 -0.21 -14.99 13.26
CA ASN A 193 -1.57 -15.15 13.83
C ASN A 193 -2.66 -15.06 12.73
N MET A 194 -2.50 -14.16 11.75
CA MET A 194 -3.43 -14.05 10.63
C MET A 194 -3.45 -15.33 9.79
N ILE A 195 -2.28 -15.91 9.46
CA ILE A 195 -2.15 -17.15 8.68
C ILE A 195 -2.75 -18.34 9.44
N ASP A 196 -2.45 -18.47 10.73
CA ASP A 196 -2.93 -19.57 11.56
C ASP A 196 -4.47 -19.59 11.64
N LEU A 197 -5.09 -18.41 11.65
CA LEU A 197 -6.54 -18.26 11.64
C LEU A 197 -7.15 -18.45 10.25
N ARG A 198 -6.50 -17.96 9.20
CA ARG A 198 -6.99 -18.06 7.82
C ARG A 198 -5.85 -17.95 6.80
N PRO A 199 -5.37 -19.08 6.28
CA PRO A 199 -4.39 -19.13 5.21
C PRO A 199 -5.08 -18.79 3.86
N ASP A 200 -4.96 -17.55 3.39
CA ASP A 200 -5.56 -17.05 2.16
C ASP A 200 -4.62 -16.12 1.39
N LEU A 201 -5.09 -15.53 0.28
CA LEU A 201 -4.35 -14.57 -0.53
C LEU A 201 -3.74 -13.46 0.32
N GLN A 202 -4.53 -12.88 1.20
CA GLN A 202 -4.11 -11.68 1.96
C GLN A 202 -3.06 -12.02 3.03
N SER A 203 -3.20 -13.16 3.70
CA SER A 203 -2.26 -13.58 4.73
C SER A 203 -0.91 -14.02 4.15
N TYR A 204 -0.93 -14.83 3.07
CA TYR A 204 0.31 -15.25 2.40
C TYR A 204 1.03 -14.10 1.69
N ALA A 205 0.30 -13.15 1.11
CA ALA A 205 0.90 -11.98 0.47
C ALA A 205 1.67 -11.09 1.46
N ARG A 206 1.16 -10.93 2.69
CA ARG A 206 1.84 -10.21 3.77
C ARG A 206 3.08 -10.97 4.26
N ALA A 207 2.98 -12.27 4.43
CA ALA A 207 4.14 -13.11 4.77
C ALA A 207 5.22 -13.07 3.67
N ALA A 208 4.82 -13.07 2.40
CA ALA A 208 5.74 -12.90 1.28
C ALA A 208 6.49 -11.55 1.36
N HIS A 209 5.79 -10.48 1.72
CA HIS A 209 6.44 -9.18 1.90
C HIS A 209 7.48 -9.20 3.03
N VAL A 210 7.17 -9.80 4.18
CA VAL A 210 8.14 -9.95 5.27
C VAL A 210 9.36 -10.78 4.85
N ARG A 211 9.16 -11.88 4.10
CA ARG A 211 10.27 -12.67 3.55
C ARG A 211 11.21 -11.83 2.69
N TRP A 212 10.63 -11.06 1.76
CA TRP A 212 11.40 -10.15 0.92
C TRP A 212 12.12 -9.08 1.75
N LEU A 213 11.43 -8.45 2.70
CA LEU A 213 11.98 -7.41 3.56
C LEU A 213 13.17 -7.91 4.38
N THR A 214 13.19 -9.19 4.76
CA THR A 214 14.27 -9.83 5.51
C THR A 214 15.29 -10.57 4.62
N GLY A 215 15.29 -10.29 3.32
CA GLY A 215 16.30 -10.78 2.35
C GLY A 215 16.03 -12.18 1.77
N ASP A 216 14.88 -12.81 2.06
CA ASP A 216 14.48 -14.09 1.50
C ASP A 216 13.58 -13.91 0.26
N LEU A 217 14.19 -13.53 -0.87
CA LEU A 217 13.50 -13.34 -2.14
C LEU A 217 12.82 -14.62 -2.65
N ASN A 218 13.48 -15.78 -2.53
CA ASN A 218 12.91 -17.03 -3.02
C ASN A 218 11.69 -17.45 -2.22
N GLY A 219 11.74 -17.36 -0.89
CA GLY A 219 10.57 -17.59 -0.03
C GLY A 219 9.44 -16.59 -0.29
N ALA A 220 9.76 -15.35 -0.59
CA ALA A 220 8.76 -14.33 -0.97
C ALA A 220 8.04 -14.72 -2.28
N ILE A 221 8.77 -15.16 -3.31
CA ILE A 221 8.20 -15.61 -4.58
C ILE A 221 7.28 -16.84 -4.38
N GLU A 222 7.71 -17.82 -3.59
CA GLU A 222 6.93 -19.02 -3.31
C GLU A 222 5.63 -18.68 -2.58
N LEU A 223 5.69 -17.87 -1.52
CA LEU A 223 4.51 -17.44 -0.78
C LEU A 223 3.57 -16.57 -1.62
N MET A 224 4.11 -15.70 -2.48
CA MET A 224 3.26 -14.88 -3.35
C MET A 224 2.55 -15.73 -4.41
N LYS A 225 3.20 -16.75 -4.96
CA LYS A 225 2.54 -17.73 -5.85
C LYS A 225 1.45 -18.52 -5.11
N LEU A 226 1.70 -18.90 -3.86
CA LEU A 226 0.71 -19.56 -3.03
C LEU A 226 -0.49 -18.64 -2.74
N ALA A 227 -0.24 -17.38 -2.42
CA ALA A 227 -1.27 -16.36 -2.25
C ALA A 227 -2.18 -16.26 -3.48
N ILE A 228 -1.58 -16.13 -4.66
CA ILE A 228 -2.31 -16.03 -5.93
C ILE A 228 -3.12 -17.30 -6.22
N SER A 229 -2.57 -18.49 -5.96
CA SER A 229 -3.28 -19.75 -6.19
C SER A 229 -4.52 -19.94 -5.31
N GLY A 230 -4.57 -19.24 -4.17
CA GLY A 230 -5.72 -19.20 -3.27
C GLY A 230 -6.73 -18.08 -3.55
N SER A 231 -6.49 -17.25 -4.60
CA SER A 231 -7.40 -16.16 -4.93
C SER A 231 -8.70 -16.66 -5.56
N SER A 232 -9.79 -15.94 -5.29
CA SER A 232 -11.10 -16.14 -5.89
C SER A 232 -11.41 -15.09 -6.95
N SER A 233 -12.45 -15.28 -7.76
CA SER A 233 -12.91 -14.29 -8.75
C SER A 233 -13.36 -12.96 -8.12
N ASN A 234 -13.62 -12.93 -6.82
CA ASN A 234 -14.01 -11.72 -6.08
C ASN A 234 -12.82 -10.90 -5.58
N ASP A 235 -11.60 -11.45 -5.66
CA ASP A 235 -10.38 -10.81 -5.15
C ASP A 235 -9.63 -9.98 -6.20
N GLY A 236 -10.30 -9.47 -7.23
CA GLY A 236 -9.68 -8.88 -8.42
C GLY A 236 -8.59 -7.84 -8.11
N GLU A 237 -8.85 -6.86 -7.24
CA GLU A 237 -7.85 -5.85 -6.84
C GLU A 237 -6.70 -6.47 -6.03
N ALA A 238 -7.03 -7.29 -5.03
CA ALA A 238 -6.02 -7.91 -4.18
C ALA A 238 -5.13 -8.89 -4.98
N ALA A 239 -5.71 -9.61 -5.94
CA ALA A 239 -4.96 -10.47 -6.84
C ALA A 239 -4.09 -9.66 -7.82
N ALA A 240 -4.59 -8.54 -8.35
CA ALA A 240 -3.80 -7.64 -9.20
C ALA A 240 -2.58 -7.08 -8.43
N TRP A 241 -2.78 -6.70 -7.16
CA TRP A 241 -1.69 -6.29 -6.29
C TRP A 241 -0.67 -7.42 -6.07
N ALA A 242 -1.13 -8.65 -5.79
CA ALA A 242 -0.26 -9.80 -5.58
C ALA A 242 0.55 -10.14 -6.84
N TYR A 243 -0.07 -10.14 -8.02
CA TYR A 243 0.66 -10.31 -9.28
C TYR A 243 1.67 -9.20 -9.53
N THR A 244 1.36 -7.95 -9.19
CA THR A 244 2.29 -6.82 -9.32
C THR A 244 3.50 -7.00 -8.40
N ARG A 245 3.30 -7.44 -7.15
CA ARG A 245 4.39 -7.74 -6.23
C ARG A 245 5.23 -8.93 -6.71
N LEU A 246 4.58 -10.00 -7.20
CA LEU A 246 5.26 -11.14 -7.79
C LEU A 246 6.14 -10.71 -8.99
N ALA A 247 5.62 -9.84 -9.85
CA ALA A 247 6.38 -9.32 -10.99
C ALA A 247 7.66 -8.59 -10.55
N LEU A 248 7.60 -7.77 -9.51
CA LEU A 248 8.78 -7.08 -8.97
C LEU A 248 9.79 -8.07 -8.35
N TYR A 249 9.33 -9.08 -7.63
CA TYR A 249 10.23 -10.12 -7.11
C TYR A 249 10.88 -10.95 -8.23
N GLN A 250 10.14 -11.29 -9.28
CA GLN A 250 10.67 -11.98 -10.44
C GLN A 250 11.67 -11.11 -11.23
N LEU A 251 11.39 -9.80 -11.38
CA LEU A 251 12.32 -8.85 -11.97
C LEU A 251 13.64 -8.81 -11.18
N GLN A 252 13.56 -8.71 -9.85
CA GLN A 252 14.71 -8.71 -8.97
C GLN A 252 15.53 -9.99 -9.11
N GLN A 253 14.88 -11.15 -9.26
CA GLN A 253 15.52 -12.45 -9.50
C GLN A 253 16.15 -12.55 -10.91
N GLY A 254 15.87 -11.61 -11.82
CA GLY A 254 16.32 -11.64 -13.21
C GLY A 254 15.36 -12.39 -14.16
N ALA A 255 14.24 -12.90 -13.66
CA ALA A 255 13.23 -13.63 -14.43
C ALA A 255 12.30 -12.68 -15.19
N THR A 256 12.86 -11.83 -16.06
CA THR A 256 12.19 -10.66 -16.66
C THR A 256 10.96 -11.01 -17.50
N GLN A 257 10.96 -12.13 -18.22
CA GLN A 257 9.81 -12.57 -18.99
C GLN A 257 8.66 -13.03 -18.10
N GLN A 258 8.96 -13.72 -17.01
CA GLN A 258 7.93 -14.11 -16.02
C GLN A 258 7.37 -12.86 -15.32
N ALA A 259 8.22 -11.87 -15.04
CA ALA A 259 7.79 -10.60 -14.48
C ALA A 259 6.80 -9.87 -15.41
N LEU A 260 7.06 -9.87 -16.72
CA LEU A 260 6.15 -9.27 -17.70
C LEU A 260 4.80 -10.01 -17.72
N GLN A 261 4.80 -11.35 -17.76
CA GLN A 261 3.58 -12.16 -17.69
C GLN A 261 2.78 -11.91 -16.41
N SER A 262 3.46 -11.70 -15.27
CA SER A 262 2.77 -11.37 -14.02
C SER A 262 2.13 -9.98 -14.08
N THR A 263 2.73 -8.98 -14.73
CA THR A 263 2.07 -7.69 -14.95
C THR A 263 0.90 -7.78 -15.93
N ASP A 264 0.99 -8.63 -16.97
CA ASP A 264 -0.13 -8.90 -17.88
C ASP A 264 -1.33 -9.49 -17.12
N ALA A 265 -1.08 -10.44 -16.23
CA ALA A 265 -2.11 -11.01 -15.37
C ALA A 265 -2.75 -9.97 -14.45
N ALA A 266 -1.94 -9.10 -13.81
CA ALA A 266 -2.45 -8.01 -12.98
C ALA A 266 -3.36 -7.06 -13.76
N LEU A 267 -2.95 -6.64 -14.96
CA LEU A 267 -3.70 -5.71 -15.82
C LEU A 267 -4.93 -6.37 -16.47
N THR A 268 -4.94 -7.69 -16.64
CA THR A 268 -6.14 -8.44 -17.06
C THR A 268 -7.20 -8.40 -15.96
N LEU A 269 -6.81 -8.49 -14.69
CA LEU A 269 -7.72 -8.39 -13.55
C LEU A 269 -8.20 -6.97 -13.31
N GLN A 270 -7.32 -5.98 -13.50
CA GLN A 270 -7.61 -4.57 -13.32
C GLN A 270 -6.84 -3.71 -14.33
N SER A 271 -7.50 -3.37 -15.44
CA SER A 271 -6.89 -2.71 -16.60
C SER A 271 -6.29 -1.33 -16.30
N ASN A 272 -6.82 -0.58 -15.34
CA ASN A 272 -6.35 0.74 -14.94
C ASN A 272 -5.60 0.70 -13.58
N TYR A 273 -4.78 -0.33 -13.37
CA TYR A 273 -4.04 -0.47 -12.12
C TYR A 273 -2.65 0.17 -12.22
N ALA A 274 -2.54 1.43 -11.79
CA ALA A 274 -1.32 2.23 -11.89
C ALA A 274 -0.06 1.53 -11.32
N PRO A 275 -0.09 0.81 -10.17
CA PRO A 275 1.08 0.09 -9.69
C PRO A 275 1.59 -1.01 -10.63
N ALA A 276 0.68 -1.72 -11.32
CA ALA A 276 1.07 -2.74 -12.30
C ALA A 276 1.68 -2.11 -13.55
N MET A 277 1.14 -0.98 -14.02
CA MET A 277 1.70 -0.23 -15.14
C MET A 277 3.09 0.33 -14.82
N LEU A 278 3.30 0.86 -13.61
CA LEU A 278 4.63 1.30 -13.15
C LEU A 278 5.62 0.13 -13.14
N ALA A 279 5.23 -1.02 -12.59
CA ALA A 279 6.05 -2.22 -12.57
C ALA A 279 6.36 -2.71 -13.99
N ARG A 280 5.37 -2.71 -14.89
CA ARG A 280 5.54 -3.07 -16.30
C ARG A 280 6.50 -2.12 -17.02
N GLY A 281 6.38 -0.82 -16.79
CA GLY A 281 7.33 0.17 -17.31
C GLY A 281 8.77 -0.12 -16.86
N ARG A 282 9.00 -0.43 -15.59
CA ARG A 282 10.30 -0.85 -15.06
C ARG A 282 10.84 -2.11 -15.74
N ILE A 283 9.99 -3.10 -15.95
CA ILE A 283 10.34 -4.35 -16.64
C ILE A 283 10.71 -4.09 -18.10
N LEU A 284 9.96 -3.25 -18.79
CA LEU A 284 10.25 -2.88 -20.17
C LEU A 284 11.57 -2.11 -20.31
N LEU A 285 11.90 -1.24 -19.34
CA LEU A 285 13.21 -0.59 -19.28
C LEU A 285 14.35 -1.60 -19.04
N ALA A 286 14.12 -2.62 -18.22
CA ALA A 286 15.08 -3.71 -18.02
C ALA A 286 15.26 -4.56 -19.29
N LEU A 287 14.21 -4.74 -20.08
CA LEU A 287 14.23 -5.40 -21.38
C LEU A 287 14.78 -4.54 -22.52
N ARG A 288 15.25 -3.32 -22.25
CA ARG A 288 15.73 -2.33 -23.23
C ARG A 288 14.65 -1.95 -24.29
N ARG A 289 13.40 -1.83 -23.84
CA ARG A 289 12.23 -1.44 -24.66
C ARG A 289 11.67 -0.07 -24.20
N PRO A 290 12.48 1.02 -24.18
CA PRO A 290 12.07 2.29 -23.62
C PRO A 290 10.85 2.94 -24.30
N PRO A 291 10.61 2.85 -25.64
CA PRO A 291 9.40 3.41 -26.23
C PRO A 291 8.12 2.79 -25.67
N GLU A 292 8.11 1.48 -25.40
CA GLU A 292 6.95 0.81 -24.82
C GLU A 292 6.82 1.12 -23.32
N ALA A 293 7.95 1.27 -22.62
CA ALA A 293 7.94 1.73 -21.22
C ALA A 293 7.32 3.12 -21.07
N VAL A 294 7.58 4.05 -21.99
CA VAL A 294 6.98 5.40 -21.99
C VAL A 294 5.46 5.31 -22.03
N VAL A 295 4.88 4.47 -22.89
CA VAL A 295 3.41 4.32 -22.99
C VAL A 295 2.80 3.86 -21.65
N GLU A 296 3.38 2.84 -21.04
CA GLU A 296 2.90 2.33 -19.75
C GLU A 296 3.06 3.35 -18.61
N LEU A 297 4.20 4.04 -18.58
CA LEU A 297 4.51 5.03 -17.54
C LEU A 297 3.69 6.31 -17.69
N GLU A 298 3.33 6.73 -18.91
CA GLU A 298 2.39 7.83 -19.14
C GLU A 298 1.01 7.52 -18.57
N HIS A 299 0.50 6.32 -18.81
CA HIS A 299 -0.77 5.89 -18.22
C HIS A 299 -0.68 5.81 -16.68
N ALA A 300 0.39 5.22 -16.15
CA ALA A 300 0.61 5.10 -14.72
C ALA A 300 0.67 6.47 -14.03
N ALA A 301 1.47 7.41 -14.56
CA ALA A 301 1.63 8.76 -14.02
C ALA A 301 0.36 9.62 -14.17
N LYS A 302 -0.47 9.37 -15.18
CA LYS A 302 -1.76 10.02 -15.32
C LYS A 302 -2.76 9.57 -14.26
N LEU A 303 -2.76 8.26 -13.93
CA LEU A 303 -3.66 7.69 -12.93
C LEU A 303 -3.21 7.99 -11.51
N ASN A 304 -1.90 7.96 -11.27
CA ASN A 304 -1.29 8.20 -9.97
C ASN A 304 -0.05 9.09 -10.11
N PRO A 305 -0.21 10.42 -10.04
CA PRO A 305 0.86 11.38 -10.33
C PRO A 305 1.81 11.61 -9.15
N LEU A 306 2.13 10.58 -8.37
CA LEU A 306 3.13 10.66 -7.30
C LEU A 306 4.55 10.80 -7.86
N PRO A 307 5.51 11.35 -7.09
CA PRO A 307 6.88 11.60 -7.54
C PRO A 307 7.55 10.39 -8.22
N GLU A 308 7.42 9.19 -7.67
CA GLU A 308 8.02 7.97 -8.24
C GLU A 308 7.50 7.66 -9.65
N TYR A 309 6.20 7.87 -9.91
CA TYR A 309 5.58 7.60 -11.22
C TYR A 309 6.04 8.60 -12.27
N GLN A 310 6.08 9.88 -11.90
CA GLN A 310 6.53 10.96 -12.79
C GLN A 310 8.04 10.86 -13.04
N TRP A 311 8.85 10.55 -12.02
CA TRP A 311 10.28 10.32 -12.17
C TRP A 311 10.59 9.16 -13.13
N ALA A 312 9.90 8.04 -12.97
CA ALA A 312 10.02 6.90 -13.89
C ALA A 312 9.72 7.27 -15.35
N LEU A 313 8.67 8.07 -15.55
CA LEU A 313 8.28 8.58 -16.88
C LEU A 313 9.35 9.53 -17.44
N ALA A 314 9.84 10.48 -16.66
CA ALA A 314 10.87 11.44 -17.09
C ALA A 314 12.15 10.71 -17.53
N ASP A 315 12.60 9.73 -16.75
CA ASP A 315 13.76 8.89 -17.08
C ASP A 315 13.56 8.09 -18.39
N ALA A 316 12.37 7.52 -18.60
CA ALA A 316 12.05 6.78 -19.80
C ALA A 316 11.99 7.69 -21.04
N LEU A 317 11.41 8.88 -20.91
CA LEU A 317 11.39 9.90 -21.97
C LEU A 317 12.79 10.36 -22.33
N ALA A 318 13.66 10.59 -21.35
CA ALA A 318 15.06 10.96 -21.59
C ALA A 318 15.81 9.88 -22.39
N LEU A 319 15.59 8.59 -22.11
CA LEU A 319 16.15 7.47 -22.87
C LEU A 319 15.67 7.40 -24.33
N THR A 320 14.44 7.83 -24.62
CA THR A 320 13.91 7.89 -25.98
C THR A 320 14.34 9.18 -26.73
N GLY A 321 15.15 10.04 -26.10
CA GLY A 321 15.61 11.30 -26.68
C GLY A 321 14.62 12.46 -26.54
N ASN A 322 13.44 12.24 -25.94
CA ASN A 322 12.43 13.28 -25.74
C ASN A 322 12.71 14.08 -24.44
N ARG A 323 13.84 14.81 -24.46
CA ARG A 323 14.34 15.55 -23.31
C ARG A 323 13.45 16.74 -22.92
N GLU A 324 12.77 17.35 -23.87
CA GLU A 324 11.87 18.48 -23.60
C GLU A 324 10.70 18.02 -22.75
N ARG A 325 10.04 16.95 -23.19
CA ARG A 325 8.92 16.35 -22.45
C ARG A 325 9.35 15.81 -21.07
N ALA A 326 10.57 15.23 -20.97
CA ALA A 326 11.12 14.82 -19.68
C ALA A 326 11.21 15.97 -18.69
N ARG A 327 11.72 17.16 -19.13
CA ARG A 327 11.81 18.35 -18.28
C ARG A 327 10.44 18.89 -17.87
N GLU A 328 9.43 18.81 -18.74
CA GLU A 328 8.06 19.21 -18.38
C GLU A 328 7.54 18.32 -17.22
N ILE A 329 7.77 17.01 -17.29
CA ILE A 329 7.37 16.08 -16.22
C ILE A 329 8.17 16.36 -14.93
N GLU A 330 9.48 16.62 -15.03
CA GLU A 330 10.31 17.01 -13.87
C GLU A 330 9.79 18.30 -13.21
N SER A 331 9.38 19.28 -14.00
CA SER A 331 8.76 20.52 -13.48
C SER A 331 7.46 20.24 -12.73
N GLN A 332 6.63 19.31 -13.22
CA GLN A 332 5.39 18.90 -12.54
C GLN A 332 5.67 18.24 -11.19
N ILE A 333 6.76 17.46 -11.05
CA ILE A 333 7.15 16.89 -9.76
C ILE A 333 7.44 18.02 -8.75
N VAL A 334 8.19 19.04 -9.18
CA VAL A 334 8.56 20.18 -8.32
C VAL A 334 7.33 21.02 -7.95
N GLU A 335 6.43 21.28 -8.91
CA GLU A 335 5.22 22.07 -8.69
C GLU A 335 4.24 21.40 -7.72
N ARG A 336 4.09 20.07 -7.78
CA ARG A 336 3.25 19.32 -6.84
C ARG A 336 3.86 19.26 -5.44
N GLY A 337 5.19 19.21 -5.35
CA GLY A 337 5.90 19.10 -4.09
C GLY A 337 5.68 17.74 -3.41
N GLY A 338 5.94 17.71 -2.10
CA GLY A 338 5.95 16.47 -1.31
C GLY A 338 4.72 16.23 -0.44
N ASN A 339 3.62 16.94 -0.63
CA ASN A 339 2.46 16.83 0.27
C ASN A 339 1.81 15.44 0.27
N GLU A 340 1.77 14.78 -0.88
CA GLU A 340 1.13 13.46 -1.05
C GLU A 340 2.10 12.30 -0.82
N ASP A 341 3.40 12.49 -1.10
CA ASP A 341 4.47 11.50 -0.89
C ASP A 341 5.77 12.19 -0.48
N PRO A 342 5.92 12.59 0.80
CA PRO A 342 7.11 13.29 1.30
C PRO A 342 8.40 12.49 1.08
N ARG A 343 8.34 11.16 1.28
CA ARG A 343 9.50 10.28 1.12
C ARG A 343 9.95 10.18 -0.35
N GLY A 344 9.02 9.93 -1.26
CA GLY A 344 9.32 9.85 -2.69
C GLY A 344 9.87 11.15 -3.24
N TYR A 345 9.32 12.29 -2.81
CA TYR A 345 9.81 13.59 -3.23
C TYR A 345 11.19 13.92 -2.62
N SER A 346 11.44 13.54 -1.37
CA SER A 346 12.76 13.65 -0.75
C SER A 346 13.82 12.87 -1.54
N LEU A 347 13.52 11.60 -1.90
CA LEU A 347 14.41 10.77 -2.71
C LEU A 347 14.68 11.38 -4.08
N TYR A 348 13.67 11.93 -4.74
CA TYR A 348 13.82 12.61 -6.02
C TYR A 348 14.77 13.81 -5.92
N LEU A 349 14.53 14.73 -4.98
CA LEU A 349 15.35 15.91 -4.75
C LEU A 349 16.79 15.54 -4.42
N ALA A 350 16.99 14.60 -3.52
CA ALA A 350 18.31 14.13 -3.11
C ALA A 350 19.09 13.50 -4.27
N THR A 351 18.43 12.72 -5.12
CA THR A 351 19.04 12.07 -6.29
C THR A 351 19.47 13.10 -7.34
N ARG A 352 18.74 14.20 -7.46
CA ARG A 352 19.07 15.33 -8.32
C ARG A 352 20.12 16.28 -7.72
N GLY A 353 20.34 16.22 -6.42
CA GLY A 353 21.15 17.21 -5.69
C GLY A 353 20.48 18.58 -5.63
N GLU A 354 19.15 18.63 -5.73
CA GLU A 354 18.34 19.85 -5.76
C GLU A 354 17.65 20.04 -4.41
N ASN A 355 17.60 21.25 -3.88
CA ASN A 355 16.91 21.62 -2.64
C ASN A 355 17.11 20.61 -1.49
N THR A 356 18.35 20.24 -1.23
CA THR A 356 18.73 19.16 -0.30
C THR A 356 18.24 19.39 1.13
N GLU A 357 18.12 20.66 1.57
CA GLU A 357 17.55 20.97 2.89
C GLU A 357 16.06 20.63 2.97
N LEU A 358 15.29 20.87 1.91
CA LEU A 358 13.89 20.44 1.83
C LEU A 358 13.80 18.90 1.82
N ALA A 359 14.69 18.24 1.09
CA ALA A 359 14.75 16.78 1.07
C ALA A 359 14.96 16.21 2.49
N ILE A 360 15.88 16.80 3.26
CA ILE A 360 16.11 16.42 4.66
C ILE A 360 14.87 16.65 5.52
N GLN A 361 14.24 17.83 5.41
CA GLN A 361 13.05 18.16 6.19
C GLN A 361 11.91 17.17 5.93
N LEU A 362 11.65 16.83 4.68
CA LEU A 362 10.61 15.88 4.28
C LEU A 362 10.88 14.47 4.83
N ALA A 363 12.12 13.98 4.70
CA ALA A 363 12.50 12.67 5.21
C ALA A 363 12.47 12.62 6.74
N GLN A 364 12.87 13.69 7.43
CA GLN A 364 12.79 13.80 8.90
C GLN A 364 11.33 13.81 9.36
N GLN A 365 10.47 14.56 8.70
CA GLN A 365 9.04 14.59 9.00
C GLN A 365 8.42 13.20 8.86
N GLU A 366 8.72 12.51 7.76
CA GLU A 366 8.24 11.14 7.54
C GLU A 366 8.73 10.19 8.62
N LEU A 367 10.00 10.28 9.03
CA LEU A 367 10.59 9.45 10.07
C LEU A 367 9.92 9.62 11.44
N THR A 368 9.25 10.74 11.71
CA THR A 368 8.49 10.91 12.96
C THR A 368 7.31 9.94 13.09
N ASN A 369 6.78 9.50 11.95
CA ASN A 369 5.61 8.63 11.87
C ASN A 369 5.96 7.21 11.41
N ARG A 370 6.96 7.08 10.54
CA ARG A 370 7.29 5.87 9.81
C ARG A 370 8.77 5.52 9.97
N GLY A 371 9.09 4.52 10.79
CA GLY A 371 10.46 4.13 11.11
C GLY A 371 11.00 2.96 10.28
N ASP A 372 10.50 2.73 9.08
CA ASP A 372 10.92 1.63 8.22
C ASP A 372 12.30 1.87 7.58
N VAL A 373 12.90 0.81 7.04
CA VAL A 373 14.24 0.85 6.41
C VAL A 373 14.30 1.83 5.23
N PHE A 374 13.22 2.01 4.50
CA PHE A 374 13.16 2.91 3.33
C PHE A 374 13.08 4.38 3.74
N THR A 375 12.46 4.69 4.87
CA THR A 375 12.42 6.05 5.41
C THR A 375 13.78 6.45 5.99
N HIS A 376 14.47 5.51 6.64
CA HIS A 376 15.86 5.72 7.03
C HIS A 376 16.79 5.89 5.83
N ASP A 377 16.61 5.15 4.74
CA ASP A 377 17.33 5.34 3.49
C ASP A 377 17.10 6.73 2.89
N ALA A 378 15.85 7.18 2.81
CA ALA A 378 15.53 8.49 2.28
C ALA A 378 16.23 9.62 3.06
N LEU A 379 16.25 9.55 4.39
CA LEU A 379 16.96 10.53 5.21
C LEU A 379 18.49 10.43 5.05
N ALA A 380 19.03 9.21 5.02
CA ALA A 380 20.47 9.01 4.78
C ALA A 380 20.90 9.60 3.44
N TRP A 381 20.10 9.35 2.40
CA TRP A 381 20.37 9.87 1.06
C TRP A 381 20.27 11.37 0.96
N ALA A 382 19.23 11.99 1.57
CA ALA A 382 19.09 13.43 1.63
C ALA A 382 20.25 14.11 2.37
N LEU A 383 20.67 13.56 3.51
CA LEU A 383 21.84 14.05 4.26
C LEU A 383 23.13 13.93 3.44
N ALA A 384 23.32 12.83 2.72
CA ALA A 384 24.49 12.65 1.86
C ALA A 384 24.51 13.63 0.69
N ALA A 385 23.36 13.91 0.07
CA ALA A 385 23.23 14.91 -0.99
C ALA A 385 23.56 16.33 -0.52
N ALA A 386 23.29 16.64 0.75
CA ALA A 386 23.68 17.90 1.40
C ALA A 386 25.15 17.92 1.90
N GLY A 387 25.93 16.86 1.65
CA GLY A 387 27.30 16.74 2.14
C GLY A 387 27.44 16.34 3.62
N ARG A 388 26.34 16.08 4.31
CA ARG A 388 26.28 15.73 5.75
C ARG A 388 26.44 14.22 5.97
N THR A 389 27.52 13.65 5.39
CA THR A 389 27.72 12.19 5.30
C THR A 389 27.94 11.52 6.65
N THR A 390 28.50 12.22 7.63
CA THR A 390 28.66 11.69 9.00
C THR A 390 27.30 11.50 9.68
N GLU A 391 26.37 12.39 9.45
CA GLU A 391 25.00 12.29 9.97
C GLU A 391 24.17 11.23 9.21
N ALA A 392 24.47 10.98 7.94
CA ALA A 392 23.84 9.94 7.16
C ALA A 392 24.15 8.51 7.67
N HIS A 393 25.34 8.29 8.26
CA HIS A 393 25.85 6.96 8.62
C HIS A 393 24.91 6.15 9.57
N PRO A 394 24.41 6.68 10.68
CA PRO A 394 23.47 5.94 11.53
C PRO A 394 22.19 5.56 10.79
N HIS A 395 21.71 6.37 9.87
CA HIS A 395 20.53 6.08 9.06
C HIS A 395 20.80 4.97 8.03
N VAL A 396 21.98 4.93 7.41
CA VAL A 396 22.39 3.78 6.58
C VAL A 396 22.38 2.49 7.40
N THR A 397 22.89 2.52 8.63
CA THR A 397 22.90 1.33 9.50
C THR A 397 21.45 0.85 9.77
N GLN A 398 20.52 1.74 10.00
CA GLN A 398 19.10 1.39 10.17
C GLN A 398 18.47 0.91 8.86
N ALA A 399 18.76 1.55 7.74
CA ALA A 399 18.25 1.16 6.41
C ALA A 399 18.66 -0.28 6.04
N LEU A 400 19.83 -0.73 6.48
CA LEU A 400 20.34 -2.09 6.23
C LEU A 400 20.02 -3.11 7.35
N SER A 401 19.35 -2.71 8.43
CA SER A 401 19.15 -3.53 9.64
C SER A 401 18.36 -4.82 9.39
N GLU A 402 17.39 -4.80 8.49
CA GLU A 402 16.54 -5.94 8.15
C GLU A 402 17.16 -6.85 7.06
N ARG A 403 18.34 -6.49 6.53
CA ARG A 403 19.02 -7.18 5.44
C ARG A 403 18.19 -7.22 4.15
N THR A 404 17.35 -6.23 3.93
CA THR A 404 16.57 -6.09 2.71
C THR A 404 17.51 -5.96 1.52
N VAL A 405 17.39 -6.88 0.57
CA VAL A 405 18.17 -6.84 -0.68
C VAL A 405 17.40 -5.93 -1.67
N ASP A 406 17.61 -4.63 -1.57
CA ASP A 406 17.02 -3.62 -2.44
C ASP A 406 18.12 -2.83 -3.15
N ALA A 407 17.97 -2.64 -4.46
CA ALA A 407 19.01 -2.02 -5.28
C ALA A 407 19.28 -0.56 -4.92
N ARG A 408 18.24 0.20 -4.53
CA ARG A 408 18.37 1.60 -4.14
C ARG A 408 19.02 1.74 -2.78
N LEU A 409 18.60 0.93 -1.79
CA LEU A 409 19.25 0.90 -0.48
C LEU A 409 20.75 0.60 -0.59
N LEU A 410 21.12 -0.39 -1.39
CA LEU A 410 22.51 -0.78 -1.61
C LEU A 410 23.30 0.29 -2.37
N LEU A 411 22.69 0.94 -3.37
CA LEU A 411 23.30 2.06 -4.10
C LEU A 411 23.61 3.21 -3.17
N HIS A 412 22.63 3.68 -2.40
CA HIS A 412 22.80 4.80 -1.47
C HIS A 412 23.81 4.47 -0.38
N ALA A 413 23.72 3.30 0.24
CA ALA A 413 24.69 2.84 1.23
C ALA A 413 26.12 2.81 0.67
N GLY A 414 26.28 2.28 -0.54
CA GLY A 414 27.59 2.21 -1.21
C GLY A 414 28.17 3.60 -1.51
N ILE A 415 27.37 4.54 -1.98
CA ILE A 415 27.79 5.92 -2.24
C ILE A 415 28.16 6.64 -0.92
N ILE A 416 27.33 6.51 0.11
CA ILE A 416 27.58 7.13 1.43
C ILE A 416 28.85 6.57 2.06
N ALA A 417 29.11 5.26 1.98
CA ALA A 417 30.35 4.66 2.42
C ALA A 417 31.56 5.22 1.67
N ALA A 418 31.45 5.38 0.35
CA ALA A 418 32.51 5.97 -0.48
C ALA A 418 32.83 7.44 -0.09
N LEU A 419 31.81 8.21 0.21
CA LEU A 419 31.92 9.61 0.66
C LEU A 419 32.59 9.70 2.05
N ASN A 420 32.34 8.72 2.92
CA ASN A 420 32.99 8.57 4.23
C ASN A 420 34.35 7.88 4.18
N ASN A 421 34.93 7.65 2.98
CA ASN A 421 36.19 6.97 2.75
C ASN A 421 36.21 5.47 3.18
N ASP A 422 35.09 4.87 3.42
CA ASP A 422 34.96 3.43 3.63
C ASP A 422 34.87 2.71 2.28
N THR A 423 36.03 2.49 1.68
CA THR A 423 36.16 1.88 0.35
C THR A 423 35.74 0.41 0.34
N THR A 424 35.85 -0.28 1.47
CA THR A 424 35.49 -1.70 1.59
C THR A 424 34.00 -1.91 1.45
N HIS A 425 33.21 -1.27 2.29
CA HIS A 425 31.75 -1.35 2.20
C HIS A 425 31.21 -0.70 0.93
N ALA A 426 31.82 0.42 0.47
CA ALA A 426 31.43 1.04 -0.79
C ALA A 426 31.55 0.04 -1.97
N LYS A 427 32.68 -0.66 -2.09
CA LYS A 427 32.87 -1.68 -3.13
C LYS A 427 31.85 -2.81 -3.02
N GLN A 428 31.65 -3.33 -1.81
CA GLN A 428 30.72 -4.41 -1.55
C GLN A 428 29.30 -4.03 -1.95
N TRP A 429 28.74 -2.96 -1.39
CA TRP A 429 27.34 -2.59 -1.61
C TRP A 429 27.06 -2.14 -3.05
N LEU A 430 27.99 -1.41 -3.70
CA LEU A 430 27.84 -1.08 -5.12
C LEU A 430 27.93 -2.31 -6.02
N GLN A 431 28.71 -3.31 -5.65
CA GLN A 431 28.74 -4.60 -6.36
C GLN A 431 27.42 -5.34 -6.18
N GLU A 432 26.89 -5.43 -4.96
CA GLU A 432 25.58 -6.05 -4.68
C GLU A 432 24.45 -5.33 -5.41
N ALA A 433 24.41 -3.99 -5.40
CA ALA A 433 23.45 -3.21 -6.18
C ALA A 433 23.52 -3.51 -7.68
N SER A 434 24.74 -3.73 -8.23
CA SER A 434 24.92 -4.03 -9.65
C SER A 434 24.36 -5.40 -10.07
N LEU A 435 24.26 -6.37 -9.16
CA LEU A 435 23.65 -7.67 -9.43
C LEU A 435 22.15 -7.60 -9.65
N ILE A 436 21.52 -6.55 -9.13
CA ILE A 436 20.08 -6.32 -9.24
C ILE A 436 19.74 -4.93 -9.81
N GLN A 437 20.65 -4.38 -10.63
CA GLN A 437 20.51 -3.04 -11.21
C GLN A 437 19.26 -2.84 -12.07
N GLN A 438 18.63 -3.92 -12.53
CA GLN A 438 17.34 -3.86 -13.25
C GLN A 438 16.21 -3.28 -12.40
N MET A 439 16.38 -3.24 -11.08
CA MET A 439 15.43 -2.62 -10.14
C MET A 439 15.59 -1.10 -10.01
N LEU A 440 16.69 -0.51 -10.50
CA LEU A 440 16.97 0.91 -10.48
C LEU A 440 16.34 1.63 -11.68
N TRP A 441 15.97 2.89 -11.50
CA TRP A 441 15.62 3.77 -12.61
C TRP A 441 16.87 4.10 -13.47
N PRO A 442 16.71 4.54 -14.72
CA PRO A 442 17.85 4.87 -15.59
C PRO A 442 18.84 5.87 -15.02
N SER A 443 18.37 6.94 -14.37
CA SER A 443 19.21 7.92 -13.70
C SER A 443 20.03 7.31 -12.55
N GLU A 444 19.42 6.45 -11.75
CA GLU A 444 20.09 5.73 -10.65
C GLU A 444 21.13 4.72 -11.16
N ARG A 445 20.85 4.03 -12.29
CA ARG A 445 21.85 3.14 -12.93
C ARG A 445 23.07 3.92 -13.39
N THR A 446 22.86 5.10 -13.95
CA THR A 446 23.97 5.99 -14.36
C THR A 446 24.85 6.38 -13.16
N GLN A 447 24.24 6.69 -12.03
CA GLN A 447 24.96 6.95 -10.78
C GLN A 447 25.74 5.70 -10.30
N LEU A 448 25.12 4.54 -10.32
CA LEU A 448 25.77 3.27 -9.93
C LEU A 448 27.04 3.02 -10.76
N GLU A 449 26.95 3.15 -12.08
CA GLU A 449 28.10 2.96 -12.97
C GLU A 449 29.21 3.96 -12.71
N ALA A 450 28.88 5.25 -12.57
CA ALA A 450 29.84 6.32 -12.29
C ALA A 450 30.59 6.07 -10.96
N TRP A 451 29.87 5.71 -9.90
CA TRP A 451 30.50 5.44 -8.61
C TRP A 451 31.32 4.16 -8.58
N ARG A 452 30.92 3.10 -9.28
CA ARG A 452 31.73 1.88 -9.42
C ARG A 452 33.05 2.17 -10.12
N GLN A 453 33.05 2.95 -11.20
CA GLN A 453 34.26 3.38 -11.88
C GLN A 453 35.17 4.22 -10.97
N LYS A 454 34.60 5.18 -10.25
CA LYS A 454 35.34 6.05 -9.31
C LYS A 454 36.03 5.25 -8.20
N ILE A 455 35.36 4.25 -7.62
CA ILE A 455 35.96 3.39 -6.60
C ILE A 455 37.05 2.50 -7.18
N SER A 456 36.85 1.95 -8.37
CA SER A 456 37.84 1.12 -9.07
C SER A 456 39.14 1.89 -9.31
N THR A 457 39.06 3.11 -9.81
CA THR A 457 40.22 3.99 -10.05
C THR A 457 40.94 4.37 -8.75
N LYS A 458 40.18 4.65 -7.66
CA LYS A 458 40.79 5.01 -6.36
C LYS A 458 41.60 3.87 -5.76
N LEU A 459 41.24 2.62 -6.04
CA LEU A 459 41.95 1.44 -5.56
C LEU A 459 43.22 1.18 -6.38
N SER A 460 43.18 1.35 -7.73
CA SER A 460 44.35 1.19 -8.60
C SER A 460 45.47 2.22 -8.38
N HIS A 461 45.18 3.35 -7.75
CA HIS A 461 46.18 4.36 -7.38
C HIS A 461 46.75 4.16 -5.97
N LYS A 462 46.29 3.17 -5.20
CA LYS A 462 46.79 2.87 -3.86
C LYS A 462 47.71 1.60 -3.83
N GLU A 463 47.70 0.82 -4.92
CA GLU A 463 48.66 -0.25 -5.21
C GLU A 463 49.88 0.30 -5.95
#